data_7f8a39a257e8ca515825a8196f340f83
#
_entry.id   7f8a39a257e8ca515825a8196f340f83
#
_cell.length_a   1.000
_cell.length_b   1.000
_cell.length_c   1.000
_cell.angle_alpha   90.00
_cell.angle_beta   90.00
_cell.angle_gamma   90.00
#
_symmetry.space_group_name_H-M   'P 1'
#
loop_
_entity.id
_entity.type
_entity.pdbx_description
1 polymer ?
#
loop_
_entity_poly.entity_id
_entity_poly.type
_entity_poly.pdbx_seq_one_letter_code
_entity_poly.pdbx_strand_id
1 'polypeptide(L)' 'KPKGGAKELDKQLARLEREVDKQEQLVASYDPQIEAAASDYVELGRLLEEKARAEEALADLYGQWETLSARLEEQA' A
#
# COMPACT_ATOMS: atom_id res chain seq x y z
N LYS A 1 -19.28 18.36 -16.09
CA LYS A 1 -20.07 17.16 -16.06
C LYS A 1 -19.57 16.19 -15.04
N PRO A 2 -20.49 15.70 -14.20
CA PRO A 2 -20.06 14.77 -13.14
C PRO A 2 -19.46 13.47 -13.68
N LYS A 3 -19.93 13.05 -14.84
CA LYS A 3 -19.45 11.79 -15.41
C LYS A 3 -17.97 11.78 -15.68
N GLY A 4 -17.42 12.89 -16.17
CA GLY A 4 -16.01 12.97 -16.43
C GLY A 4 -15.20 12.85 -15.15
N GLY A 5 -15.66 13.53 -14.09
CA GLY A 5 -14.99 13.47 -12.79
C GLY A 5 -15.04 12.09 -12.18
N ALA A 6 -16.19 11.44 -12.26
CA ALA A 6 -16.34 10.11 -11.71
C ALA A 6 -15.44 9.11 -12.42
N LYS A 7 -15.35 9.21 -13.74
CA LYS A 7 -14.49 8.32 -14.52
C LYS A 7 -13.04 8.49 -14.13
N GLU A 8 -12.62 9.73 -13.95
CA GLU A 8 -11.24 10.01 -13.57
C GLU A 8 -10.94 9.43 -12.19
N LEU A 9 -11.87 9.60 -11.26
CA LEU A 9 -11.71 9.04 -9.92
C LEU A 9 -11.66 7.52 -9.95
N ASP A 10 -12.49 6.90 -10.79
CA ASP A 10 -12.47 5.44 -10.95
C ASP A 10 -11.11 4.96 -11.42
N LYS A 11 -10.51 5.67 -12.39
CA LYS A 11 -9.20 5.29 -12.88
C LYS A 11 -8.12 5.43 -11.82
N GLN A 12 -8.18 6.54 -11.08
CA GLN A 12 -7.22 6.77 -10.01
C GLN A 12 -7.37 5.71 -8.93
N LEU A 13 -8.60 5.37 -8.60
CA LEU A 13 -8.87 4.36 -7.59
C LEU A 13 -8.34 2.99 -8.01
N ALA A 14 -8.58 2.61 -9.26
CA ALA A 14 -8.09 1.34 -9.78
C ALA A 14 -6.57 1.26 -9.75
N ARG A 15 -5.91 2.36 -10.13
CA ARG A 15 -4.45 2.42 -10.08
C ARG A 15 -3.94 2.27 -8.67
N LEU A 16 -4.60 2.97 -7.75
CA LEU A 16 -4.21 2.95 -6.35
C LEU A 16 -4.41 1.55 -5.75
N GLU A 17 -5.49 0.88 -6.12
CA GLU A 17 -5.74 -0.48 -5.66
C GLU A 17 -4.64 -1.43 -6.10
N ARG A 18 -4.14 -1.25 -7.32
CA ARG A 18 -3.02 -2.06 -7.80
C ARG A 18 -1.74 -1.77 -7.01
N GLU A 19 -1.53 -0.50 -6.66
CA GLU A 19 -0.37 -0.14 -5.85
C GLU A 19 -0.47 -0.71 -4.44
N VAL A 20 -1.67 -0.67 -3.87
CA VAL A 20 -1.91 -1.29 -2.56
C VAL A 20 -1.57 -2.78 -2.61
N ASP A 21 -2.05 -3.45 -3.64
CA ASP A 21 -1.81 -4.89 -3.80
C ASP A 21 -0.32 -5.21 -3.89
N LYS A 22 0.40 -4.44 -4.70
CA LYS A 22 1.85 -4.61 -4.82
C LYS A 22 2.54 -4.36 -3.50
N GLN A 23 2.13 -3.33 -2.79
CA GLN A 23 2.77 -2.99 -1.52
C GLN A 23 2.48 -4.05 -0.46
N GLU A 24 1.27 -4.60 -0.46
CA GLU A 24 0.95 -5.70 0.44
C GLU A 24 1.82 -6.92 0.17
N GLN A 25 2.05 -7.21 -1.09
CA GLN A 25 2.92 -8.32 -1.45
C GLN A 25 4.35 -8.08 -1.02
N LEU A 26 4.80 -6.83 -1.15
CA LEU A 26 6.15 -6.48 -0.70
C LEU A 26 6.28 -6.68 0.81
N VAL A 27 5.31 -6.18 1.58
CA VAL A 27 5.32 -6.35 3.04
C VAL A 27 5.37 -7.83 3.40
N ALA A 28 4.52 -8.63 2.76
CA ALA A 28 4.47 -10.05 3.04
C ALA A 28 5.77 -10.76 2.68
N SER A 29 6.50 -10.25 1.69
CA SER A 29 7.73 -10.89 1.23
C SER A 29 8.85 -10.80 2.25
N TYR A 30 8.73 -9.93 3.25
CA TYR A 30 9.74 -9.82 4.29
C TYR A 30 9.65 -10.94 5.31
N ASP A 31 8.48 -11.53 5.50
CA ASP A 31 8.29 -12.55 6.53
C ASP A 31 9.20 -13.74 6.36
N PRO A 32 9.28 -14.38 5.18
CA PRO A 32 10.22 -15.51 5.03
C PRO A 32 11.68 -15.10 5.14
N GLN A 33 11.99 -13.87 4.73
CA GLN A 33 13.37 -13.37 4.86
C GLN A 33 13.74 -13.17 6.32
N ILE A 34 12.80 -12.65 7.10
CA ILE A 34 13.00 -12.45 8.53
C ILE A 34 13.20 -13.79 9.23
N GLU A 35 12.40 -14.79 8.86
CA GLU A 35 12.56 -16.12 9.41
C GLU A 35 13.93 -16.70 9.09
N ALA A 36 14.38 -16.51 7.86
CA ALA A 36 15.67 -17.04 7.44
C ALA A 36 16.82 -16.33 8.13
N ALA A 37 16.63 -15.09 8.56
CA ALA A 37 17.66 -14.27 9.20
C ALA A 37 17.59 -14.30 10.72
N ALA A 38 16.78 -15.20 11.30
CA ALA A 38 16.48 -15.17 12.73
C ALA A 38 17.73 -15.21 13.63
N SER A 39 18.80 -15.84 13.17
CA SER A 39 20.04 -15.93 13.96
C SER A 39 21.09 -14.91 13.57
N ASP A 40 20.77 -14.03 12.61
CA ASP A 40 21.69 -12.96 12.15
C ASP A 40 21.10 -11.63 12.55
N TYR A 41 21.58 -11.08 13.69
CA TYR A 41 20.95 -9.88 14.24
C TYR A 41 21.09 -8.65 13.34
N VAL A 42 22.19 -8.54 12.62
CA VAL A 42 22.40 -7.40 11.72
C VAL A 42 21.40 -7.46 10.58
N GLU A 43 21.31 -8.60 9.94
CA GLU A 43 20.37 -8.78 8.81
C GLU A 43 18.93 -8.67 9.28
N LEU A 44 18.64 -9.25 10.43
CA LEU A 44 17.29 -9.19 11.00
C LEU A 44 16.86 -7.74 11.25
N GLY A 45 17.77 -6.95 11.83
CA GLY A 45 17.48 -5.53 12.09
C GLY A 45 17.22 -4.77 10.80
N ARG A 46 18.00 -5.04 9.75
CA ARG A 46 17.83 -4.39 8.45
C ARG A 46 16.46 -4.74 7.86
N LEU A 47 16.10 -6.02 7.91
CA LEU A 47 14.85 -6.48 7.34
C LEU A 47 13.64 -5.92 8.10
N LEU A 48 13.72 -5.87 9.42
CA LEU A 48 12.63 -5.32 10.22
C LEU A 48 12.43 -3.83 9.91
N GLU A 49 13.53 -3.10 9.73
CA GLU A 49 13.45 -1.70 9.40
C GLU A 49 12.83 -1.48 8.01
N GLU A 50 13.27 -2.29 7.04
CA GLU A 50 12.71 -2.19 5.70
C GLU A 50 11.23 -2.54 5.68
N LYS A 51 10.84 -3.56 6.44
CA LYS A 51 9.44 -3.94 6.53
C LYS A 51 8.61 -2.82 7.13
N ALA A 52 9.13 -2.17 8.18
CA ALA A 52 8.42 -1.06 8.82
C ALA A 52 8.19 0.08 7.84
N ARG A 53 9.19 0.39 7.00
CA ARG A 53 9.03 1.43 5.99
C ARG A 53 8.01 1.03 4.93
N ALA A 54 8.02 -0.24 4.55
CA ALA A 54 7.05 -0.73 3.57
C ALA A 54 5.63 -0.67 4.14
N GLU A 55 5.48 -0.95 5.43
CA GLU A 55 4.18 -0.85 6.10
C GLU A 55 3.70 0.59 6.18
N GLU A 56 4.63 1.53 6.41
CA GLU A 56 4.29 2.95 6.40
C GLU A 56 3.78 3.39 5.04
N ALA A 57 4.47 2.97 3.99
CA ALA A 57 4.05 3.29 2.63
C ALA A 57 2.67 2.72 2.34
N LEU A 58 2.41 1.51 2.84
CA LEU A 58 1.11 0.88 2.66
C LEU A 58 0.02 1.67 3.37
N ALA A 59 0.30 2.14 4.58
CA ALA A 59 -0.66 2.96 5.32
C ALA A 59 -0.99 4.25 4.57
N ASP A 60 0.02 4.87 3.96
CA ASP A 60 -0.19 6.06 3.13
C ASP A 60 -1.10 5.76 1.95
N LEU A 61 -0.89 4.63 1.30
CA LEU A 61 -1.72 4.22 0.17
C LEU A 61 -3.17 4.00 0.60
N TYR A 62 -3.38 3.39 1.75
CA TYR A 62 -4.73 3.21 2.29
C TYR A 62 -5.38 4.57 2.56
N GLY A 63 -4.62 5.52 3.10
CA GLY A 63 -5.13 6.86 3.33
C GLY A 63 -5.58 7.53 2.04
N GLN A 64 -4.79 7.39 1.00
CA GLN A 64 -5.15 7.93 -0.31
C GLN A 64 -6.39 7.26 -0.86
N TRP A 65 -6.48 5.94 -0.69
CA TRP A 65 -7.63 5.19 -1.15
C TRP A 65 -8.91 5.65 -0.46
N GLU A 66 -8.83 5.86 0.84
CA GLU A 66 -10.00 6.33 1.60
C GLU A 66 -10.45 7.71 1.13
N THR A 67 -9.48 8.59 0.86
CA THR A 67 -9.79 9.93 0.38
C THR A 67 -10.47 9.89 -0.98
N LEU A 68 -9.96 9.07 -1.88
CA LEU A 68 -10.55 8.94 -3.22
C LEU A 68 -11.92 8.31 -3.17
N SER A 69 -12.09 7.29 -2.31
CA SER A 69 -13.37 6.62 -2.16
C SER A 69 -14.43 7.59 -1.65
N ALA A 70 -14.05 8.43 -0.68
CA ALA A 70 -14.97 9.43 -0.14
C ALA A 70 -15.38 10.43 -1.22
N ARG A 71 -14.43 10.84 -2.07
CA ARG A 71 -14.76 11.77 -3.16
C ARG A 71 -15.71 11.14 -4.15
N LEU A 72 -15.49 9.87 -4.45
CA LEU A 72 -16.35 9.16 -5.38
C LEU A 72 -17.77 9.08 -4.84
N GLU A 73 -17.91 8.79 -3.56
CA GLU A 73 -19.21 8.74 -2.92
C GLU A 73 -19.92 10.11 -2.96
N GLU A 74 -19.16 11.18 -2.77
CA GLU A 74 -19.72 12.53 -2.83
C GLU A 74 -20.29 12.85 -4.20
N GLN A 75 -19.71 12.27 -5.24
CA GLN A 75 -20.14 12.53 -6.60
C GLN A 75 -21.27 11.61 -7.04
N ALA A 76 -21.50 10.58 -6.29
CA ALA A 76 -22.62 9.69 -6.60
C ALA A 76 -23.93 10.28 -6.11
#